data_1c605087948a0c3d2b95af1da7030ffc
#
_entry.id   1c605087948a0c3d2b95af1da7030ffc
#
_cell.length_a   1.000
_cell.length_b   1.000
_cell.length_c   1.000
_cell.angle_alpha   90.00
_cell.angle_beta   90.00
_cell.angle_gamma   90.00
#
_symmetry.space_group_name_H-M   'P 1'
#
loop_
_entity.id
_entity.type
_entity.pdbx_description
1 polymer ?
#
loop_
_entity_poly.entity_id
_entity_poly.type
_entity_poly.pdbx_seq_one_letter_code
_entity_poly.pdbx_strand_id
1 'polypeptide(L)'
;GDIFSGILAICSTRMMKVVTSDEILDKTACDGMATMPAISADDKTTTNNSPTLLIDLGTNAEMVLFDSDQMAATSAAAGSAFDSIADVGLFGADVVAILYRLLKEHRIDCHGTLQDEWFEQGVAIEYKKQVYITQDHIRRMQLAKAAVRCGIDYLSEAFGCALQDIGQVYVAGGFGYYLDVEAAFGVGLLPDAFRGKTFACGNTALSGARVYGYDKLVIKASGNGEIHDKLFSNGSDFPKKKIINLAMEPDFNERYISYLDFSSDYEI
;
A
#
# COMPACT_ATOMS: atom_id res chain seq x y z
N GLY A 1 12.70 -6.89 -6.07
CA GLY A 1 12.16 -6.77 -7.42
C GLY A 1 10.95 -5.86 -7.45
N ASP A 2 9.88 -6.24 -6.77
CA ASP A 2 8.56 -5.62 -6.94
C ASP A 2 8.47 -4.18 -6.42
N ILE A 3 9.02 -3.92 -5.25
CA ILE A 3 8.97 -2.57 -4.66
C ILE A 3 9.79 -1.56 -5.46
N PHE A 4 10.92 -1.98 -6.04
CA PHE A 4 11.73 -1.13 -6.89
C PHE A 4 11.00 -0.75 -8.18
N SER A 5 10.30 -1.73 -8.77
CA SER A 5 9.44 -1.49 -9.93
C SER A 5 8.28 -0.55 -9.61
N GLY A 6 7.71 -0.67 -8.39
CA GLY A 6 6.67 0.23 -7.90
C GLY A 6 7.15 1.67 -7.74
N ILE A 7 8.34 1.88 -7.16
CA ILE A 7 8.97 3.20 -7.05
C ILE A 7 9.18 3.79 -8.45
N LEU A 8 9.69 2.98 -9.38
CA LEU A 8 9.92 3.39 -10.76
C LEU A 8 8.64 3.84 -11.46
N ALA A 9 7.54 3.09 -11.30
CA ALA A 9 6.25 3.46 -11.88
C ALA A 9 5.75 4.81 -11.35
N ILE A 10 5.85 5.05 -10.03
CA ILE A 10 5.44 6.30 -9.39
C ILE A 10 6.32 7.47 -9.86
N CYS A 11 7.63 7.29 -9.87
CA CYS A 11 8.57 8.32 -10.32
C CYS A 11 8.37 8.65 -11.81
N SER A 12 8.20 7.64 -12.68
CA SER A 12 7.95 7.85 -14.11
C SER A 12 6.65 8.59 -14.35
N THR A 13 5.58 8.30 -13.60
CA THR A 13 4.31 9.01 -13.72
C THR A 13 4.45 10.48 -13.32
N ARG A 14 5.23 10.77 -12.27
CA ARG A 14 5.55 12.15 -11.87
C ARG A 14 6.34 12.90 -12.94
N MET A 15 7.36 12.26 -13.55
CA MET A 15 8.17 12.86 -14.61
C MET A 15 7.37 13.09 -15.91
N MET A 16 6.51 12.14 -16.31
CA MET A 16 5.66 12.33 -17.50
C MET A 16 4.73 13.53 -17.35
N LYS A 17 4.24 13.86 -16.15
CA LYS A 17 3.44 15.08 -15.95
C LYS A 17 4.23 16.39 -16.08
N VAL A 18 5.52 16.36 -15.80
CA VAL A 18 6.40 17.53 -15.99
C VAL A 18 6.75 17.74 -17.48
N VAL A 19 6.79 16.65 -18.26
CA VAL A 19 7.16 16.68 -19.69
C VAL A 19 5.95 16.93 -20.59
N THR A 20 4.72 16.59 -20.19
CA THR A 20 3.51 16.71 -21.02
C THR A 20 2.87 18.09 -21.05
N SER A 21 3.52 19.14 -20.50
CA SER A 21 3.03 20.51 -20.73
C SER A 21 3.21 20.99 -22.16
N ASP A 22 3.97 20.31 -23.03
CA ASP A 22 4.24 20.82 -24.37
C ASP A 22 4.29 19.83 -25.56
N GLU A 23 4.08 18.52 -25.43
CA GLU A 23 3.95 17.68 -26.65
C GLU A 23 3.20 16.33 -26.44
N ILE A 24 2.23 16.15 -27.28
CA ILE A 24 1.35 15.03 -27.61
C ILE A 24 1.98 13.65 -27.42
N LEU A 25 1.44 12.84 -26.49
CA LEU A 25 1.59 11.40 -26.48
C LEU A 25 0.22 10.73 -26.65
N ASP A 26 0.16 9.89 -27.68
CA ASP A 26 -0.98 9.10 -28.12
C ASP A 26 -1.70 8.38 -26.96
N LYS A 27 -3.00 8.62 -26.84
CA LYS A 27 -3.88 8.11 -25.76
C LYS A 27 -4.10 6.60 -25.75
N THR A 28 -3.51 5.85 -26.67
CA THR A 28 -3.82 4.41 -26.87
C THR A 28 -2.96 3.46 -26.02
N ALA A 29 -1.94 3.94 -25.31
CA ALA A 29 -1.06 3.08 -24.48
C ALA A 29 -1.49 2.92 -23.02
N CYS A 30 -2.56 3.59 -22.58
CA CYS A 30 -2.95 3.67 -21.16
C CYS A 30 -4.26 2.96 -20.81
N ASP A 31 -4.84 2.16 -21.72
CA ASP A 31 -6.04 1.36 -21.42
C ASP A 31 -5.69 0.24 -20.44
N GLY A 32 -5.96 0.47 -19.15
CA GLY A 32 -5.76 -0.46 -18.05
C GLY A 32 -5.02 0.11 -16.83
N MET A 33 -4.49 1.32 -16.89
CA MET A 33 -4.12 2.06 -15.69
C MET A 33 -5.38 2.73 -15.14
N ALA A 34 -5.80 2.34 -13.92
CA ALA A 34 -6.67 3.21 -13.14
C ALA A 34 -6.04 4.61 -13.20
N THR A 35 -6.78 5.58 -13.71
CA THR A 35 -6.28 6.95 -13.85
C THR A 35 -5.88 7.43 -12.45
N MET A 36 -4.58 7.43 -12.17
CA MET A 36 -4.08 8.11 -10.97
C MET A 36 -4.69 9.52 -11.00
N PRO A 37 -5.35 9.96 -9.91
CA PRO A 37 -5.95 11.27 -9.89
C PRO A 37 -4.91 12.30 -10.34
N ALA A 38 -5.28 13.13 -11.30
CA ALA A 38 -4.38 14.16 -11.80
C ALA A 38 -4.02 15.04 -10.61
N ILE A 39 -2.76 14.96 -10.17
CA ILE A 39 -2.23 15.92 -9.21
C ILE A 39 -2.34 17.26 -9.92
N SER A 40 -3.29 18.10 -9.51
CA SER A 40 -3.45 19.42 -10.11
C SER A 40 -2.14 20.18 -9.88
N ALA A 41 -1.61 20.79 -10.92
CA ALA A 41 -0.40 21.61 -10.85
C ALA A 41 -0.59 22.86 -9.93
N ASP A 42 -1.82 23.09 -9.46
CA ASP A 42 -2.20 24.22 -8.62
C ASP A 42 -2.15 23.93 -7.12
N ASP A 43 -1.86 22.68 -6.70
CA ASP A 43 -1.72 22.37 -5.27
C ASP A 43 -0.34 22.81 -4.75
N LYS A 44 -0.21 24.12 -4.52
CA LYS A 44 0.96 24.79 -3.95
C LYS A 44 1.23 24.43 -2.49
N THR A 45 0.49 23.48 -1.91
CA THR A 45 0.61 23.11 -0.49
C THR A 45 1.56 21.97 -0.23
N THR A 46 1.94 21.17 -1.24
CA THR A 46 3.00 20.18 -1.09
C THR A 46 4.35 20.82 -1.36
N THR A 47 5.11 21.11 -0.32
CA THR A 47 6.54 21.42 -0.45
C THR A 47 7.18 20.31 -1.29
N ASN A 48 7.98 20.66 -2.31
CA ASN A 48 8.57 19.76 -3.29
C ASN A 48 9.47 18.64 -2.71
N ASN A 49 9.50 18.45 -1.38
CA ASN A 49 10.41 17.55 -0.67
C ASN A 49 9.74 16.66 0.39
N SER A 50 8.40 16.56 0.41
CA SER A 50 7.73 15.68 1.37
C SER A 50 7.96 14.21 1.00
N PRO A 51 8.29 13.33 1.98
CA PRO A 51 8.50 11.91 1.73
C PRO A 51 7.27 11.23 1.13
N THR A 52 7.49 10.20 0.33
CA THR A 52 6.47 9.36 -0.28
C THR A 52 6.58 7.94 0.27
N LEU A 53 5.46 7.39 0.71
CA LEU A 53 5.36 6.01 1.15
C LEU A 53 4.69 5.17 0.05
N LEU A 54 5.33 4.06 -0.32
CA LEU A 54 4.74 3.01 -1.13
C LEU A 54 4.59 1.76 -0.28
N ILE A 55 3.40 1.17 -0.30
CA ILE A 55 3.06 -0.09 0.37
C ILE A 55 2.54 -1.04 -0.71
N ASP A 56 3.25 -2.12 -1.00
CA ASP A 56 2.80 -3.19 -1.88
C ASP A 56 2.26 -4.33 -1.03
N LEU A 57 0.94 -4.53 -1.04
CA LEU A 57 0.24 -5.49 -0.20
C LEU A 57 0.02 -6.81 -0.94
N GLY A 58 0.69 -7.84 -0.48
CA GLY A 58 0.57 -9.23 -0.89
C GLY A 58 0.73 -10.16 0.32
N THR A 59 1.19 -11.39 0.12
CA THR A 59 1.56 -12.33 1.20
C THR A 59 2.59 -11.72 2.15
N ASN A 60 3.48 -10.90 1.60
CA ASN A 60 4.28 -9.95 2.36
C ASN A 60 3.80 -8.54 2.02
N ALA A 61 3.97 -7.63 2.96
CA ALA A 61 3.80 -6.21 2.73
C ALA A 61 5.19 -5.60 2.55
N GLU A 62 5.58 -5.35 1.31
CA GLU A 62 6.81 -4.63 1.00
C GLU A 62 6.52 -3.13 1.08
N MET A 63 7.34 -2.43 1.85
CA MET A 63 7.14 -1.00 2.10
C MET A 63 8.41 -0.22 1.87
N VAL A 64 8.28 0.97 1.29
CA VAL A 64 9.39 1.90 1.11
C VAL A 64 8.95 3.33 1.35
N LEU A 65 9.70 4.03 2.14
CA LEU A 65 9.57 5.47 2.39
C LEU A 65 10.78 6.17 1.77
N PHE A 66 10.55 7.14 0.91
CA PHE A 66 11.60 7.79 0.14
C PHE A 66 11.30 9.25 -0.18
N ASP A 67 12.36 10.03 -0.35
CA ASP A 67 12.36 11.38 -0.92
C ASP A 67 13.47 11.50 -1.99
N SER A 68 13.98 12.72 -2.27
CA SER A 68 15.11 12.95 -3.18
C SER A 68 16.45 12.44 -2.66
N ASP A 69 16.64 12.37 -1.33
CA ASP A 69 17.95 12.24 -0.70
C ASP A 69 18.13 10.89 0.00
N GLN A 70 17.04 10.26 0.44
CA GLN A 70 17.09 9.04 1.24
C GLN A 70 15.94 8.07 0.96
N MET A 71 16.17 6.82 1.30
CA MET A 71 15.20 5.74 1.20
C MET A 71 15.34 4.79 2.38
N ALA A 72 14.23 4.43 2.99
CA ALA A 72 14.13 3.34 3.95
C ALA A 72 13.15 2.29 3.43
N ALA A 73 13.48 1.02 3.56
CA ALA A 73 12.65 -0.08 3.08
C ALA A 73 12.55 -1.20 4.13
N THR A 74 11.41 -1.87 4.14
CA THR A 74 11.16 -3.06 4.96
C THR A 74 10.20 -4.01 4.27
N SER A 75 10.12 -5.23 4.77
CA SER A 75 9.11 -6.22 4.40
C SER A 75 8.51 -6.81 5.66
N ALA A 76 7.18 -6.78 5.76
CA ALA A 76 6.43 -7.35 6.86
C ALA A 76 5.73 -8.64 6.41
N ALA A 77 5.79 -9.69 7.22
CA ALA A 77 5.07 -10.92 6.97
C ALA A 77 3.57 -10.73 7.29
N ALA A 78 2.80 -10.26 6.32
CA ALA A 78 1.37 -10.03 6.47
C ALA A 78 0.55 -11.34 6.37
N GLY A 79 1.14 -12.40 5.82
CA GLY A 79 0.45 -13.66 5.62
C GLY A 79 -0.58 -13.61 4.49
N SER A 80 -1.41 -14.65 4.39
CA SER A 80 -2.38 -14.79 3.30
C SER A 80 -3.66 -13.94 3.45
N ALA A 81 -3.72 -13.05 4.43
CA ALA A 81 -4.92 -12.24 4.66
C ALA A 81 -5.24 -11.29 3.50
N PHE A 82 -4.23 -10.87 2.76
CA PHE A 82 -4.36 -10.00 1.59
C PHE A 82 -4.47 -10.78 0.27
N ASP A 83 -4.20 -12.08 0.29
CA ASP A 83 -4.42 -12.95 -0.86
C ASP A 83 -5.91 -13.28 -1.02
N SER A 84 -6.26 -13.91 -2.13
CA SER A 84 -7.60 -14.45 -2.29
C SER A 84 -7.84 -15.55 -1.25
N ILE A 85 -8.95 -15.46 -0.50
CA ILE A 85 -9.45 -16.59 0.26
C ILE A 85 -10.06 -17.55 -0.76
N ALA A 86 -9.22 -18.44 -1.32
CA ALA A 86 -9.55 -19.27 -2.49
C ALA A 86 -10.81 -20.12 -2.26
N ASP A 87 -10.99 -20.61 -1.03
CA ASP A 87 -12.11 -21.48 -0.66
C ASP A 87 -13.47 -20.76 -0.71
N VAL A 88 -13.46 -19.44 -0.60
CA VAL A 88 -14.68 -18.64 -0.55
C VAL A 88 -14.77 -17.58 -1.68
N GLY A 89 -13.75 -17.49 -2.51
CA GLY A 89 -13.69 -16.55 -3.65
C GLY A 89 -13.83 -15.08 -3.23
N LEU A 90 -13.26 -14.72 -2.07
CA LEU A 90 -13.09 -13.35 -1.59
C LEU A 90 -11.65 -12.93 -1.78
N PHE A 91 -11.44 -11.69 -2.16
CA PHE A 91 -10.13 -11.04 -2.11
C PHE A 91 -9.92 -10.37 -0.76
N GLY A 92 -8.69 -10.18 -0.35
CA GLY A 92 -8.38 -9.50 0.91
C GLY A 92 -9.03 -8.11 1.03
N ALA A 93 -9.16 -7.38 -0.08
CA ALA A 93 -9.86 -6.09 -0.13
C ALA A 93 -11.35 -6.21 0.25
N ASP A 94 -12.03 -7.28 -0.20
CA ASP A 94 -13.42 -7.56 0.22
C ASP A 94 -13.49 -7.81 1.72
N VAL A 95 -12.51 -8.54 2.27
CA VAL A 95 -12.45 -8.84 3.72
C VAL A 95 -12.31 -7.56 4.52
N VAL A 96 -11.43 -6.63 4.13
CA VAL A 96 -11.30 -5.32 4.80
C VAL A 96 -12.62 -4.56 4.81
N ALA A 97 -13.31 -4.47 3.66
CA ALA A 97 -14.58 -3.78 3.55
C ALA A 97 -15.68 -4.46 4.41
N ILE A 98 -15.70 -5.79 4.42
CA ILE A 98 -16.66 -6.57 5.23
C ILE A 98 -16.39 -6.35 6.71
N LEU A 99 -15.12 -6.45 7.17
CA LEU A 99 -14.77 -6.25 8.57
C LEU A 99 -15.11 -4.84 9.05
N TYR A 100 -14.85 -3.82 8.22
CA TYR A 100 -15.25 -2.45 8.55
C TYR A 100 -16.77 -2.34 8.74
N ARG A 101 -17.57 -2.98 7.89
CA ARG A 101 -19.01 -3.03 8.03
C ARG A 101 -19.42 -3.75 9.33
N LEU A 102 -18.84 -4.91 9.62
CA LEU A 102 -19.15 -5.69 10.83
C LEU A 102 -18.81 -4.93 12.12
N LEU A 103 -17.71 -4.15 12.13
CA LEU A 103 -17.38 -3.23 13.22
C LEU A 103 -18.48 -2.17 13.41
N LYS A 104 -18.90 -1.51 12.33
CA LYS A 104 -19.96 -0.48 12.36
C LYS A 104 -21.31 -1.02 12.76
N GLU A 105 -21.61 -2.29 12.44
CA GLU A 105 -22.83 -2.98 12.82
C GLU A 105 -22.74 -3.60 14.22
N HIS A 106 -21.63 -3.43 14.95
CA HIS A 106 -21.35 -4.03 16.25
C HIS A 106 -21.50 -5.56 16.27
N ARG A 107 -21.21 -6.23 15.16
CA ARG A 107 -21.15 -7.70 15.09
C ARG A 107 -19.80 -8.26 15.52
N ILE A 108 -18.76 -7.46 15.49
CA ILE A 108 -17.44 -7.71 16.09
C ILE A 108 -17.10 -6.54 16.99
N ASP A 109 -16.41 -6.82 18.09
CA ASP A 109 -15.93 -5.81 19.03
C ASP A 109 -14.57 -5.23 18.61
N CYS A 110 -14.06 -4.26 19.36
CA CYS A 110 -12.76 -3.64 19.11
C CYS A 110 -11.59 -4.65 19.23
N HIS A 111 -11.74 -5.75 19.95
CA HIS A 111 -10.77 -6.84 20.02
C HIS A 111 -10.87 -7.83 18.86
N GLY A 112 -11.81 -7.62 17.93
CA GLY A 112 -12.06 -8.49 16.80
C GLY A 112 -12.76 -9.78 17.16
N THR A 113 -13.55 -9.79 18.24
CA THR A 113 -14.32 -10.96 18.63
C THR A 113 -15.73 -10.86 18.05
N LEU A 114 -16.16 -11.92 17.36
CA LEU A 114 -17.56 -12.04 16.93
C LEU A 114 -18.46 -12.14 18.14
N GLN A 115 -19.61 -11.49 18.10
CA GLN A 115 -20.64 -11.68 19.12
C GLN A 115 -21.15 -13.12 19.15
N ASP A 116 -21.66 -13.56 20.29
CA ASP A 116 -22.06 -14.94 20.58
C ASP A 116 -22.94 -15.56 19.49
N GLU A 117 -23.85 -14.77 18.90
CA GLU A 117 -24.77 -15.22 17.85
C GLU A 117 -24.03 -15.73 16.61
N TRP A 118 -22.84 -15.17 16.27
CA TRP A 118 -22.08 -15.51 15.06
C TRP A 118 -20.76 -16.21 15.36
N PHE A 119 -20.42 -16.43 16.63
CA PHE A 119 -19.10 -16.93 17.01
C PHE A 119 -18.78 -18.30 16.44
N GLU A 120 -19.74 -19.22 16.47
CA GLU A 120 -19.54 -20.61 16.02
C GLU A 120 -19.57 -20.76 14.48
N GLN A 121 -20.48 -20.05 13.78
CA GLN A 121 -20.72 -20.27 12.36
C GLN A 121 -20.16 -19.15 11.49
N GLY A 122 -19.79 -18.02 12.06
CA GLY A 122 -19.41 -16.82 11.33
C GLY A 122 -20.62 -16.04 10.82
N VAL A 123 -20.35 -14.89 10.21
CA VAL A 123 -21.33 -14.00 9.59
C VAL A 123 -21.45 -14.33 8.11
N ALA A 124 -22.68 -14.65 7.66
CA ALA A 124 -22.97 -14.94 6.26
C ALA A 124 -22.77 -13.68 5.38
N ILE A 125 -22.16 -13.86 4.22
CA ILE A 125 -21.99 -12.82 3.22
C ILE A 125 -23.20 -12.84 2.28
N GLU A 126 -24.06 -11.80 2.36
CA GLU A 126 -25.36 -11.74 1.70
C GLU A 126 -25.32 -11.93 0.17
N TYR A 127 -24.28 -11.42 -0.48
CA TYR A 127 -24.14 -11.51 -1.95
C TYR A 127 -23.44 -12.78 -2.44
N LYS A 128 -22.99 -13.64 -1.52
CA LYS A 128 -22.33 -14.92 -1.85
C LYS A 128 -22.97 -16.05 -1.05
N LYS A 129 -23.66 -16.95 -1.73
CA LYS A 129 -24.28 -18.10 -1.07
C LYS A 129 -23.22 -18.99 -0.41
N GLN A 130 -23.45 -19.35 0.86
CA GLN A 130 -22.61 -20.27 1.66
C GLN A 130 -21.18 -19.75 1.97
N VAL A 131 -20.94 -18.46 1.89
CA VAL A 131 -19.69 -17.84 2.32
C VAL A 131 -19.89 -17.15 3.65
N TYR A 132 -19.00 -17.44 4.60
CA TYR A 132 -19.04 -16.90 5.96
C TYR A 132 -17.72 -16.26 6.32
N ILE A 133 -17.75 -15.11 6.98
CA ILE A 133 -16.58 -14.56 7.68
C ILE A 133 -16.58 -15.16 9.08
N THR A 134 -15.55 -15.92 9.39
CA THR A 134 -15.35 -16.59 10.67
C THR A 134 -14.36 -15.85 11.55
N GLN A 135 -14.28 -16.24 12.82
CA GLN A 135 -13.29 -15.71 13.74
C GLN A 135 -11.84 -15.85 13.24
N ASP A 136 -11.54 -16.94 12.51
CA ASP A 136 -10.21 -17.15 11.94
C ASP A 136 -9.86 -16.10 10.86
N HIS A 137 -10.82 -15.74 9.99
CA HIS A 137 -10.62 -14.68 9.00
C HIS A 137 -10.33 -13.33 9.65
N ILE A 138 -11.05 -13.01 10.75
CA ILE A 138 -10.82 -11.78 11.51
C ILE A 138 -9.41 -11.79 12.11
N ARG A 139 -9.00 -12.89 12.75
CA ARG A 139 -7.67 -13.01 13.35
C ARG A 139 -6.54 -12.87 12.34
N ARG A 140 -6.67 -13.48 11.16
CA ARG A 140 -5.68 -13.32 10.08
C ARG A 140 -5.56 -11.87 9.66
N MET A 141 -6.66 -11.14 9.52
CA MET A 141 -6.63 -9.72 9.17
C MET A 141 -6.01 -8.86 10.28
N GLN A 142 -6.29 -9.14 11.55
CA GLN A 142 -5.65 -8.46 12.68
C GLN A 142 -4.14 -8.64 12.67
N LEU A 143 -3.65 -9.86 12.44
CA LEU A 143 -2.22 -10.15 12.35
C LEU A 143 -1.56 -9.42 11.18
N ALA A 144 -2.19 -9.44 10.00
CA ALA A 144 -1.70 -8.74 8.81
C ALA A 144 -1.66 -7.22 9.01
N LYS A 145 -2.74 -6.66 9.57
CA LYS A 145 -2.84 -5.24 9.92
C LYS A 145 -1.72 -4.82 10.87
N ALA A 146 -1.50 -5.58 11.94
CA ALA A 146 -0.46 -5.28 12.92
C ALA A 146 0.94 -5.28 12.29
N ALA A 147 1.22 -6.24 11.40
CA ALA A 147 2.50 -6.29 10.68
C ALA A 147 2.72 -5.06 9.79
N VAL A 148 1.71 -4.64 9.05
CA VAL A 148 1.77 -3.44 8.20
C VAL A 148 1.98 -2.18 9.05
N ARG A 149 1.24 -2.03 10.15
CA ARG A 149 1.37 -0.88 11.06
C ARG A 149 2.75 -0.78 11.67
N CYS A 150 3.30 -1.89 12.17
CA CYS A 150 4.67 -1.93 12.65
C CYS A 150 5.67 -1.50 11.58
N GLY A 151 5.53 -2.02 10.35
CA GLY A 151 6.41 -1.66 9.26
C GLY A 151 6.38 -0.17 8.93
N ILE A 152 5.19 0.46 8.93
CA ILE A 152 5.02 1.90 8.71
C ILE A 152 5.74 2.70 9.81
N ASP A 153 5.57 2.33 11.08
CA ASP A 153 6.20 3.04 12.20
C ASP A 153 7.73 2.96 12.14
N TYR A 154 8.27 1.75 11.96
CA TYR A 154 9.73 1.59 11.86
C TYR A 154 10.33 2.28 10.64
N LEU A 155 9.59 2.36 9.51
CA LEU A 155 10.04 3.15 8.36
C LEU A 155 10.09 4.63 8.69
N SER A 156 9.05 5.16 9.34
CA SER A 156 8.95 6.56 9.77
C SER A 156 10.10 6.93 10.71
N GLU A 157 10.33 6.11 11.73
CA GLU A 157 11.44 6.29 12.69
C GLU A 157 12.81 6.22 12.01
N ALA A 158 13.02 5.21 11.16
CA ALA A 158 14.28 5.02 10.46
C ALA A 158 14.58 6.12 9.44
N PHE A 159 13.54 6.68 8.86
CA PHE A 159 13.62 7.83 7.95
C PHE A 159 13.81 9.15 8.69
N GLY A 160 13.36 9.22 9.95
CA GLY A 160 13.46 10.40 10.79
C GLY A 160 12.37 11.44 10.53
N CYS A 161 11.16 11.02 10.13
CA CYS A 161 10.01 11.89 9.94
C CYS A 161 8.80 11.38 10.73
N ALA A 162 7.86 12.27 11.06
CA ALA A 162 6.58 11.87 11.62
C ALA A 162 5.62 11.41 10.50
N LEU A 163 4.60 10.60 10.85
CA LEU A 163 3.62 10.11 9.88
C LEU A 163 2.88 11.26 9.17
N GLN A 164 2.67 12.38 9.85
CA GLN A 164 2.03 13.58 9.32
C GLN A 164 2.84 14.23 8.19
N ASP A 165 4.18 14.11 8.26
CA ASP A 165 5.11 14.74 7.30
C ASP A 165 5.19 13.97 5.97
N ILE A 166 4.71 12.71 5.94
CA ILE A 166 4.60 11.93 4.72
C ILE A 166 3.56 12.58 3.82
N GLY A 167 3.99 13.03 2.65
CA GLY A 167 3.15 13.83 1.75
C GLY A 167 2.20 13.02 0.90
N GLN A 168 2.59 11.80 0.49
CA GLN A 168 1.78 10.92 -0.33
C GLN A 168 1.98 9.46 0.08
N VAL A 169 0.90 8.69 0.04
CA VAL A 169 0.89 7.26 0.33
C VAL A 169 0.26 6.51 -0.84
N TYR A 170 0.97 5.55 -1.37
CA TYR A 170 0.50 4.70 -2.46
C TYR A 170 0.33 3.27 -1.94
N VAL A 171 -0.87 2.72 -2.09
CA VAL A 171 -1.16 1.32 -1.78
C VAL A 171 -1.24 0.55 -3.09
N ALA A 172 -0.30 -0.36 -3.27
CA ALA A 172 -0.08 -1.15 -4.47
C ALA A 172 -0.40 -2.63 -4.26
N GLY A 173 -0.13 -3.44 -5.28
CA GLY A 173 -0.40 -4.87 -5.32
C GLY A 173 -1.78 -5.18 -5.89
N GLY A 174 -2.07 -6.46 -6.07
CA GLY A 174 -3.39 -6.91 -6.51
C GLY A 174 -4.50 -6.52 -5.55
N PHE A 175 -4.19 -6.46 -4.27
CA PHE A 175 -5.03 -5.96 -3.19
C PHE A 175 -5.33 -4.45 -3.34
N GLY A 176 -4.30 -3.64 -3.65
CA GLY A 176 -4.43 -2.18 -3.72
C GLY A 176 -5.39 -1.70 -4.80
N TYR A 177 -5.64 -2.50 -5.85
CA TYR A 177 -6.56 -2.11 -6.93
C TYR A 177 -8.02 -2.03 -6.48
N TYR A 178 -8.43 -2.91 -5.57
CA TYR A 178 -9.80 -3.03 -5.09
C TYR A 178 -10.00 -2.51 -3.66
N LEU A 179 -8.95 -1.96 -3.05
CA LEU A 179 -8.98 -1.50 -1.66
C LEU A 179 -9.96 -0.33 -1.48
N ASP A 180 -10.95 -0.53 -0.63
CA ASP A 180 -11.70 0.57 -0.05
C ASP A 180 -10.83 1.27 0.99
N VAL A 181 -10.34 2.46 0.65
CA VAL A 181 -9.39 3.22 1.46
C VAL A 181 -10.04 3.67 2.78
N GLU A 182 -11.32 4.01 2.80
CA GLU A 182 -12.03 4.37 4.03
C GLU A 182 -12.19 3.16 4.95
N ALA A 183 -12.48 2.00 4.40
CA ALA A 183 -12.50 0.76 5.16
C ALA A 183 -11.13 0.43 5.74
N ALA A 184 -10.05 0.65 4.99
CA ALA A 184 -8.68 0.44 5.45
C ALA A 184 -8.33 1.33 6.66
N PHE A 185 -8.78 2.59 6.66
CA PHE A 185 -8.68 3.44 7.85
C PHE A 185 -9.57 2.92 8.99
N GLY A 186 -10.81 2.56 8.68
CA GLY A 186 -11.78 2.12 9.67
C GLY A 186 -11.36 0.85 10.42
N VAL A 187 -10.69 -0.10 9.77
CA VAL A 187 -10.11 -1.28 10.44
C VAL A 187 -8.73 -0.99 11.06
N GLY A 188 -8.18 0.22 10.87
CA GLY A 188 -6.86 0.59 11.37
C GLY A 188 -5.69 -0.05 10.63
N LEU A 189 -5.89 -0.51 9.39
CA LEU A 189 -4.81 -0.98 8.50
C LEU A 189 -3.86 0.17 8.14
N LEU A 190 -4.41 1.36 7.91
CA LEU A 190 -3.66 2.57 7.64
C LEU A 190 -3.82 3.59 8.77
N PRO A 191 -2.75 4.31 9.16
CA PRO A 191 -2.83 5.41 10.12
C PRO A 191 -3.74 6.55 9.65
N ASP A 192 -4.53 7.15 10.54
CA ASP A 192 -5.38 8.31 10.21
C ASP A 192 -4.58 9.50 9.68
N ALA A 193 -3.32 9.62 10.05
CA ALA A 193 -2.40 10.62 9.50
C ALA A 193 -2.27 10.57 7.96
N PHE A 194 -2.73 9.49 7.33
CA PHE A 194 -2.68 9.30 5.87
C PHE A 194 -3.99 9.65 5.16
N ARG A 195 -5.04 10.04 5.89
CA ARG A 195 -6.31 10.48 5.28
C ARG A 195 -6.09 11.65 4.33
N GLY A 196 -6.76 11.60 3.19
CA GLY A 196 -6.68 12.63 2.14
C GLY A 196 -5.41 12.62 1.30
N LYS A 197 -4.43 11.76 1.61
CA LYS A 197 -3.17 11.64 0.86
C LYS A 197 -2.82 10.19 0.46
N THR A 198 -3.78 9.27 0.59
CA THR A 198 -3.64 7.85 0.22
C THR A 198 -4.30 7.57 -1.12
N PHE A 199 -3.58 6.86 -1.99
CA PHE A 199 -4.00 6.49 -3.33
C PHE A 199 -3.84 4.98 -3.54
N ALA A 200 -4.93 4.32 -3.91
CA ALA A 200 -4.91 2.92 -4.36
C ALA A 200 -4.42 2.86 -5.82
N CYS A 201 -3.38 2.11 -6.12
CA CYS A 201 -2.71 2.17 -7.42
C CYS A 201 -2.41 0.81 -8.06
N GLY A 202 -3.12 -0.23 -7.71
CA GLY A 202 -3.04 -1.52 -8.38
C GLY A 202 -1.62 -2.11 -8.46
N ASN A 203 -1.34 -2.92 -9.47
CA ASN A 203 -0.05 -3.62 -9.62
C ASN A 203 1.04 -2.69 -10.16
N THR A 204 1.70 -1.97 -9.27
CA THR A 204 2.81 -1.06 -9.61
C THR A 204 4.07 -1.81 -10.02
N ALA A 205 4.29 -3.03 -9.53
CA ALA A 205 5.42 -3.87 -9.92
C ALA A 205 5.38 -4.18 -11.42
N LEU A 206 4.22 -4.59 -11.93
CA LEU A 206 4.02 -4.82 -13.36
C LEU A 206 4.19 -3.55 -14.18
N SER A 207 3.62 -2.43 -13.72
CA SER A 207 3.72 -1.13 -14.40
C SER A 207 5.17 -0.65 -14.48
N GLY A 208 5.93 -0.74 -13.39
CA GLY A 208 7.34 -0.40 -13.36
C GLY A 208 8.21 -1.31 -14.24
N ALA A 209 7.92 -2.61 -14.25
CA ALA A 209 8.60 -3.56 -15.14
C ALA A 209 8.36 -3.25 -16.62
N ARG A 210 7.13 -2.84 -16.99
CA ARG A 210 6.79 -2.41 -18.35
C ARG A 210 7.57 -1.14 -18.75
N VAL A 211 7.60 -0.13 -17.87
CA VAL A 211 8.37 1.10 -18.10
C VAL A 211 9.85 0.78 -18.30
N TYR A 212 10.44 -0.01 -17.39
CA TYR A 212 11.84 -0.43 -17.49
C TYR A 212 12.12 -1.21 -18.78
N GLY A 213 11.25 -2.16 -19.15
CA GLY A 213 11.39 -2.95 -20.37
C GLY A 213 11.29 -2.10 -21.63
N TYR A 214 10.33 -1.17 -21.67
CA TYR A 214 10.16 -0.26 -22.77
C TYR A 214 11.40 0.63 -22.96
N ASP A 215 11.91 1.24 -21.90
CA ASP A 215 13.10 2.07 -21.95
C ASP A 215 14.32 1.29 -22.47
N LYS A 216 14.52 0.06 -22.00
CA LYS A 216 15.61 -0.80 -22.48
C LYS A 216 15.50 -1.11 -23.97
N LEU A 217 14.27 -1.33 -24.49
CA LEU A 217 14.03 -1.59 -25.90
C LEU A 217 14.25 -0.35 -26.76
N VAL A 218 13.75 0.81 -26.33
CA VAL A 218 13.89 2.09 -27.03
C VAL A 218 15.35 2.51 -27.12
N ILE A 219 16.10 2.39 -26.02
CA ILE A 219 17.54 2.70 -25.98
C ILE A 219 18.31 1.80 -26.95
N LYS A 220 18.00 0.49 -26.94
CA LYS A 220 18.64 -0.47 -27.84
C LYS A 220 18.34 -0.16 -29.32
N ALA A 221 17.16 0.39 -29.63
CA ALA A 221 16.73 0.73 -30.97
C ALA A 221 17.25 2.10 -31.45
N SER A 222 17.33 3.09 -30.56
CA SER A 222 17.67 4.48 -30.91
C SER A 222 19.14 4.84 -30.76
N GLY A 223 19.93 4.03 -30.08
CA GLY A 223 21.34 4.30 -29.82
C GLY A 223 21.62 5.47 -28.86
N ASN A 224 20.59 6.13 -28.36
CA ASN A 224 20.70 7.28 -27.46
C ASN A 224 20.51 6.86 -25.99
N GLY A 225 21.60 6.56 -25.30
CA GLY A 225 21.60 6.15 -23.89
C GLY A 225 21.27 7.24 -22.87
N GLU A 226 21.15 8.51 -23.29
CA GLU A 226 21.05 9.65 -22.35
C GLU A 226 19.80 9.68 -21.45
N ILE A 227 18.65 9.17 -21.92
CA ILE A 227 17.43 9.15 -21.12
C ILE A 227 17.49 8.05 -20.04
N HIS A 228 18.08 6.91 -20.40
CA HIS A 228 18.31 5.81 -19.46
C HIS A 228 19.21 6.21 -18.31
N ASP A 229 20.31 6.89 -18.59
CA ASP A 229 21.27 7.28 -17.57
C ASP A 229 20.68 8.31 -16.60
N LYS A 230 19.78 9.19 -17.06
CA LYS A 230 19.06 10.14 -16.19
C LYS A 230 17.97 9.50 -15.33
N LEU A 231 17.25 8.50 -15.84
CA LEU A 231 16.17 7.83 -15.08
C LEU A 231 16.69 6.70 -14.18
N PHE A 232 17.80 6.04 -14.57
CA PHE A 232 18.26 4.82 -13.92
C PHE A 232 19.65 4.91 -13.30
N SER A 233 20.53 5.82 -13.72
CA SER A 233 21.77 6.11 -12.99
C SER A 233 21.47 6.76 -11.64
N ASN A 234 20.44 7.61 -11.56
CA ASN A 234 20.00 8.19 -10.29
C ASN A 234 19.27 7.18 -9.39
N GLY A 235 18.76 6.06 -9.92
CA GLY A 235 18.11 5.01 -9.12
C GLY A 235 19.09 4.15 -8.30
N SER A 236 20.39 4.15 -8.65
CA SER A 236 21.43 3.50 -7.82
C SER A 236 21.96 4.40 -6.69
N ASP A 237 21.74 5.71 -6.78
CA ASP A 237 22.39 6.70 -5.95
C ASP A 237 21.46 7.48 -5.02
N PHE A 238 20.52 6.81 -4.37
CA PHE A 238 20.01 7.37 -3.13
C PHE A 238 21.20 7.49 -2.17
N PRO A 239 21.59 8.70 -1.74
CA PRO A 239 22.77 8.91 -0.93
C PRO A 239 22.73 8.14 0.38
N LYS A 240 21.52 7.90 0.89
CA LYS A 240 21.25 7.15 2.11
C LYS A 240 20.20 6.08 1.88
N LYS A 241 20.61 4.82 2.01
CA LYS A 241 19.71 3.66 1.94
C LYS A 241 19.71 2.93 3.27
N LYS A 242 18.54 2.64 3.82
CA LYS A 242 18.39 1.85 5.03
C LYS A 242 17.39 0.72 4.78
N ILE A 243 17.77 -0.50 5.12
CA ILE A 243 16.88 -1.67 5.12
C ILE A 243 16.64 -2.06 6.57
N ILE A 244 15.38 -2.18 6.95
CA ILE A 244 14.96 -2.52 8.29
C ILE A 244 14.52 -3.97 8.30
N ASN A 245 15.06 -4.74 9.24
CA ASN A 245 14.60 -6.09 9.52
C ASN A 245 13.73 -6.07 10.76
N LEU A 246 12.41 -6.06 10.58
CA LEU A 246 11.43 -5.95 11.67
C LEU A 246 11.62 -7.01 12.75
N ALA A 247 12.02 -8.23 12.39
CA ALA A 247 12.24 -9.31 13.36
C ALA A 247 13.44 -9.07 14.29
N MET A 248 14.30 -8.11 13.96
CA MET A 248 15.48 -7.75 14.77
C MET A 248 15.23 -6.51 15.65
N GLU A 249 14.07 -5.86 15.50
CA GLU A 249 13.75 -4.68 16.30
C GLU A 249 13.35 -5.11 17.71
N PRO A 250 13.96 -4.53 18.77
CA PRO A 250 13.86 -5.04 20.13
C PRO A 250 12.45 -4.95 20.73
N ASP A 251 11.65 -3.98 20.31
CA ASP A 251 10.28 -3.72 20.76
C ASP A 251 9.21 -4.22 19.76
N PHE A 252 9.61 -5.00 18.74
CA PHE A 252 8.69 -5.43 17.68
C PHE A 252 7.45 -6.15 18.23
N ASN A 253 7.62 -7.10 19.13
CA ASN A 253 6.50 -7.87 19.67
C ASN A 253 5.51 -7.01 20.45
N GLU A 254 6.00 -6.07 21.26
CA GLU A 254 5.17 -5.16 22.03
C GLU A 254 4.35 -4.24 21.10
N ARG A 255 5.00 -3.64 20.14
CA ARG A 255 4.39 -2.78 19.14
C ARG A 255 3.38 -3.55 18.25
N TYR A 256 3.75 -4.76 17.84
CA TYR A 256 2.88 -5.63 17.06
C TYR A 256 1.58 -5.96 17.81
N ILE A 257 1.67 -6.31 19.08
CA ILE A 257 0.50 -6.61 19.92
C ILE A 257 -0.39 -5.39 20.07
N SER A 258 0.17 -4.19 20.21
CA SER A 258 -0.61 -2.95 20.34
C SER A 258 -1.47 -2.62 19.11
N TYR A 259 -1.16 -3.20 17.95
CA TYR A 259 -1.92 -3.02 16.72
C TYR A 259 -2.91 -4.14 16.39
N LEU A 260 -3.07 -5.14 17.25
CA LEU A 260 -4.03 -6.22 17.00
C LEU A 260 -5.47 -5.73 17.10
N ASP A 261 -5.77 -4.90 18.09
CA ASP A 261 -7.12 -4.40 18.33
C ASP A 261 -7.54 -3.38 17.25
N PHE A 262 -8.83 -3.34 16.97
CA PHE A 262 -9.45 -2.27 16.20
C PHE A 262 -9.57 -1.00 17.05
N SER A 263 -10.10 0.10 16.50
CA SER A 263 -10.31 1.32 17.28
C SER A 263 -11.29 1.10 18.43
N SER A 264 -11.04 1.77 19.56
CA SER A 264 -11.97 1.81 20.69
C SER A 264 -13.34 2.42 20.36
N ASP A 265 -13.46 3.12 19.22
CA ASP A 265 -14.75 3.62 18.72
C ASP A 265 -15.75 2.49 18.45
N TYR A 266 -15.29 1.22 18.42
CA TYR A 266 -16.11 0.01 18.24
C TYR A 266 -16.24 -0.82 19.53
N GLU A 267 -16.03 -0.24 20.72
CA GLU A 267 -16.41 -0.87 21.97
C GLU A 267 -17.93 -1.05 22.05
N ILE A 268 -18.36 -2.25 22.50
CA ILE A 268 -19.79 -2.61 22.63
C ILE A 268 -20.18 -2.51 24.10
#